data_a0ae5a709eab08359d72968c8a7645d6
#
_entry.id   a0ae5a709eab08359d72968c8a7645d6
#
_cell.length_a   1.000
_cell.length_b   1.000
_cell.length_c   1.000
_cell.angle_alpha   90.00
_cell.angle_beta   90.00
_cell.angle_gamma   90.00
#
_symmetry.space_group_name_H-M   'P 1'
#
loop_
_entity.id
_entity.type
_entity.pdbx_description
1 polymer ?
#
loop_
_entity_poly.entity_id
_entity_poly.type
_entity_poly.pdbx_seq_one_letter_code
_entity_poly.pdbx_strand_id
1 'polypeptide(L)'
;LGDVYKRQVQCGPHQIVVGAGLEYLLGLLAPLLPGPAAVETPGYPRALQVLQNNGVHCCCLPVDEDGLSVEALNRSDAAVCYVTPSHQFPTGVTMPAGRRAELLHWAARRPGGRYIIEDDYDSEFRFDTRPLPSLQGMAGADGPVVYLSTCSRSLAPSIRIAYMVLPEHLLPAWRKKYRLYSGTVSRFEQQTLARFITEGYFTRHLARERVAYKARRDALAAALNTAFAPGELTLAGLHTGLNLLAKLKDPPPDAALRCAAEAEGVQMSLLSDYDLTGEAPSAAGTLVLGYGSLKDEACASVGETLKKVCMAAREASVTV
;
A
#
# COMPACT_ATOMS: atom_id res chain seq x y z
N LEU A 1 19.77 -2.07 7.80
CA LEU A 1 18.49 -1.39 7.56
C LEU A 1 18.57 0.11 7.89
N GLY A 2 19.27 0.50 8.95
CA GLY A 2 19.36 1.90 9.36
C GLY A 2 19.93 2.87 8.32
N ASP A 3 20.89 2.45 7.48
CA ASP A 3 21.55 3.37 6.55
C ASP A 3 20.78 3.63 5.26
N VAL A 4 20.01 2.67 4.77
CA VAL A 4 19.17 2.82 3.57
C VAL A 4 17.89 3.58 3.90
N TYR A 5 17.35 3.38 5.10
CA TYR A 5 16.11 3.99 5.58
C TYR A 5 16.29 5.17 6.54
N LYS A 6 17.53 5.55 6.88
CA LYS A 6 17.84 6.70 7.76
C LYS A 6 17.16 8.02 7.37
N ARG A 7 16.72 8.16 6.13
CA ARG A 7 16.01 9.36 5.66
C ARG A 7 14.50 9.30 5.88
N GLN A 8 13.94 8.11 6.14
CA GLN A 8 12.49 7.91 6.27
C GLN A 8 12.05 7.63 7.70
N VAL A 9 12.89 6.94 8.51
CA VAL A 9 12.53 6.47 9.84
C VAL A 9 13.55 6.94 10.88
N GLN A 10 13.07 7.48 11.98
CA GLN A 10 13.91 7.91 13.13
C GLN A 10 13.72 6.91 14.28
N CYS A 11 14.62 5.92 14.39
CA CYS A 11 14.54 4.92 15.44
C CYS A 11 15.91 4.34 15.81
N GLY A 12 15.99 3.78 17.02
CA GLY A 12 17.08 2.91 17.44
C GLY A 12 16.87 1.45 17.02
N PRO A 13 17.94 0.63 16.93
CA PRO A 13 17.81 -0.78 16.56
C PRO A 13 16.89 -1.59 17.49
N HIS A 14 16.78 -1.22 18.75
CA HIS A 14 15.96 -1.88 19.78
C HIS A 14 14.45 -1.66 19.59
N GLN A 15 14.06 -0.72 18.74
CA GLN A 15 12.66 -0.46 18.35
C GLN A 15 12.21 -1.32 17.17
N ILE A 16 13.16 -2.00 16.49
CA ILE A 16 12.87 -2.75 15.27
C ILE A 16 12.51 -4.19 15.61
N VAL A 17 11.34 -4.61 15.17
CA VAL A 17 10.86 -5.99 15.24
C VAL A 17 10.82 -6.57 13.83
N VAL A 18 11.51 -7.68 13.61
CA VAL A 18 11.52 -8.40 12.32
C VAL A 18 10.55 -9.59 12.38
N GLY A 19 9.75 -9.77 11.35
CA GLY A 19 8.76 -10.85 11.28
C GLY A 19 8.52 -11.38 9.86
N ALA A 20 7.89 -12.55 9.76
CA ALA A 20 7.62 -13.26 8.52
C ALA A 20 6.40 -12.69 7.76
N GLY A 21 6.49 -11.44 7.37
CA GLY A 21 5.45 -10.73 6.62
C GLY A 21 4.66 -9.74 7.47
N LEU A 22 3.99 -8.84 6.75
CA LEU A 22 3.27 -7.72 7.35
C LEU A 22 2.07 -8.20 8.17
N GLU A 23 1.34 -9.19 7.66
CA GLU A 23 0.17 -9.77 8.32
C GLU A 23 0.52 -10.34 9.71
N TYR A 24 1.67 -11.01 9.81
CA TYR A 24 2.17 -11.52 11.09
C TYR A 24 2.47 -10.39 12.08
N LEU A 25 3.19 -9.36 11.63
CA LEU A 25 3.53 -8.21 12.49
C LEU A 25 2.29 -7.42 12.90
N LEU A 26 1.36 -7.20 11.98
CA LEU A 26 0.09 -6.52 12.28
C LEU A 26 -0.76 -7.31 13.29
N GLY A 27 -0.79 -8.64 13.16
CA GLY A 27 -1.47 -9.51 14.13
C GLY A 27 -0.86 -9.45 15.52
N LEU A 28 0.46 -9.34 15.64
CA LEU A 28 1.13 -9.12 16.92
C LEU A 28 0.92 -7.72 17.49
N LEU A 29 0.79 -6.72 16.62
CA LEU A 29 0.58 -5.33 17.02
C LEU A 29 -0.84 -5.08 17.54
N ALA A 30 -1.83 -5.63 16.87
CA ALA A 30 -3.26 -5.38 17.15
C ALA A 30 -3.64 -5.47 18.64
N PRO A 31 -3.20 -6.49 19.41
CA PRO A 31 -3.54 -6.60 20.83
C PRO A 31 -2.78 -5.63 21.77
N LEU A 32 -1.93 -4.78 21.23
CA LEU A 32 -1.19 -3.77 22.01
C LEU A 32 -1.78 -2.37 21.85
N LEU A 33 -2.60 -2.17 20.83
CA LEU A 33 -3.17 -0.88 20.50
C LEU A 33 -4.56 -0.70 21.12
N PRO A 34 -4.94 0.53 21.47
CA PRO A 34 -6.26 0.80 22.04
C PRO A 34 -7.36 0.81 20.99
N GLY A 35 -8.52 0.31 21.36
CA GLY A 35 -9.83 0.62 20.77
C GLY A 35 -10.01 0.36 19.29
N PRO A 36 -11.07 0.95 18.71
CA PRO A 36 -11.40 0.76 17.31
C PRO A 36 -10.32 1.30 16.36
N ALA A 37 -10.21 0.65 15.19
CA ALA A 37 -9.29 1.05 14.14
C ALA A 37 -10.04 1.59 12.92
N ALA A 38 -9.62 2.73 12.39
CA ALA A 38 -10.00 3.22 11.08
C ALA A 38 -9.08 2.65 10.02
N VAL A 39 -9.63 2.19 8.90
CA VAL A 39 -8.90 1.76 7.71
C VAL A 39 -9.35 2.55 6.49
N GLU A 40 -8.47 2.74 5.53
CA GLU A 40 -8.76 3.42 4.26
C GLU A 40 -9.76 2.62 3.41
N THR A 41 -10.71 3.31 2.74
CA THR A 41 -11.56 2.70 1.70
C THR A 41 -11.69 3.66 0.50
N PRO A 42 -11.36 3.20 -0.72
CA PRO A 42 -10.79 1.90 -1.04
C PRO A 42 -9.44 1.69 -0.35
N GLY A 43 -9.14 0.44 0.03
CA GLY A 43 -7.98 0.16 0.86
C GLY A 43 -7.49 -1.29 0.78
N TYR A 44 -6.59 -1.67 1.66
CA TYR A 44 -5.98 -3.00 1.68
C TYR A 44 -6.83 -4.01 2.49
N PRO A 45 -7.56 -4.93 1.82
CA PRO A 45 -8.51 -5.82 2.51
C PRO A 45 -7.88 -6.72 3.57
N ARG A 46 -6.62 -7.15 3.34
CA ARG A 46 -5.92 -8.02 4.29
C ARG A 46 -5.63 -7.35 5.62
N ALA A 47 -5.31 -6.04 5.61
CA ALA A 47 -5.10 -5.31 6.86
C ALA A 47 -6.39 -5.28 7.69
N LEU A 48 -7.52 -4.97 7.06
CA LEU A 48 -8.84 -5.02 7.70
C LEU A 48 -9.10 -6.41 8.30
N GLN A 49 -8.92 -7.46 7.51
CA GLN A 49 -9.16 -8.83 7.96
C GLN A 49 -8.25 -9.25 9.11
N VAL A 50 -6.95 -8.90 9.07
CA VAL A 50 -6.02 -9.20 10.17
C VAL A 50 -6.44 -8.49 11.46
N LEU A 51 -6.82 -7.22 11.39
CA LEU A 51 -7.29 -6.47 12.55
C LEU A 51 -8.57 -7.10 13.13
N GLN A 52 -9.56 -7.40 12.30
CA GLN A 52 -10.80 -8.04 12.70
C GLN A 52 -10.59 -9.45 13.31
N ASN A 53 -9.72 -10.26 12.72
CA ASN A 53 -9.37 -11.59 13.22
C ASN A 53 -8.67 -11.54 14.60
N ASN A 54 -8.07 -10.38 14.94
CA ASN A 54 -7.50 -10.13 16.27
C ASN A 54 -8.45 -9.41 17.22
N GLY A 55 -9.76 -9.35 16.88
CA GLY A 55 -10.78 -8.78 17.75
C GLY A 55 -10.85 -7.25 17.75
N VAL A 56 -10.19 -6.57 16.80
CA VAL A 56 -10.25 -5.12 16.68
C VAL A 56 -11.51 -4.75 15.89
N HIS A 57 -12.35 -3.91 16.49
CA HIS A 57 -13.46 -3.30 15.76
C HIS A 57 -12.91 -2.28 14.75
N CYS A 58 -13.33 -2.40 13.49
CA CYS A 58 -12.82 -1.56 12.41
C CYS A 58 -13.93 -0.73 11.76
N CYS A 59 -13.65 0.53 11.45
CA CYS A 59 -14.46 1.37 10.57
C CYS A 59 -13.69 1.71 9.29
N CYS A 60 -14.39 1.70 8.17
CA CYS A 60 -13.82 2.04 6.87
C CYS A 60 -14.07 3.53 6.61
N LEU A 61 -13.01 4.29 6.36
CA LEU A 61 -13.09 5.74 6.15
C LEU A 61 -12.64 6.11 4.73
N PRO A 62 -13.30 7.09 4.09
CA PRO A 62 -13.04 7.43 2.70
C PRO A 62 -11.65 8.03 2.50
N VAL A 63 -11.09 7.71 1.34
CA VAL A 63 -9.88 8.33 0.78
C VAL A 63 -10.31 9.40 -0.21
N ASP A 64 -9.74 10.59 -0.08
CA ASP A 64 -9.86 11.70 -1.02
C ASP A 64 -8.57 11.88 -1.86
N GLU A 65 -8.42 13.02 -2.54
CA GLU A 65 -7.27 13.36 -3.36
C GLU A 65 -5.94 13.49 -2.58
N ASP A 66 -6.02 13.64 -1.26
CA ASP A 66 -4.88 13.77 -0.34
C ASP A 66 -4.68 12.53 0.56
N GLY A 67 -5.46 11.47 0.39
CA GLY A 67 -5.42 10.25 1.20
C GLY A 67 -6.58 10.14 2.20
N LEU A 68 -6.37 9.46 3.33
CA LEU A 68 -7.40 9.29 4.36
C LEU A 68 -8.04 10.63 4.78
N SER A 69 -9.37 10.70 4.75
CA SER A 69 -10.11 11.88 5.20
C SER A 69 -9.97 12.08 6.72
N VAL A 70 -9.23 13.11 7.11
CA VAL A 70 -9.06 13.46 8.54
C VAL A 70 -10.36 14.02 9.14
N GLU A 71 -11.23 14.60 8.32
CA GLU A 71 -12.56 15.03 8.77
C GLU A 71 -13.41 13.83 9.18
N ALA A 72 -13.46 12.78 8.35
CA ALA A 72 -14.15 11.53 8.67
C ALA A 72 -13.52 10.85 9.90
N LEU A 73 -12.18 10.83 10.00
CA LEU A 73 -11.46 10.29 11.13
C LEU A 73 -11.78 11.02 12.45
N ASN A 74 -11.91 12.34 12.43
CA ASN A 74 -12.29 13.13 13.61
C ASN A 74 -13.72 12.87 14.08
N ARG A 75 -14.61 12.45 13.16
CA ARG A 75 -16.02 12.11 13.49
C ARG A 75 -16.19 10.68 13.97
N SER A 76 -15.18 9.82 13.72
CA SER A 76 -15.20 8.41 14.14
C SER A 76 -14.79 8.25 15.60
N ASP A 77 -15.08 7.08 16.15
CA ASP A 77 -14.62 6.64 17.48
C ASP A 77 -13.23 5.99 17.45
N ALA A 78 -12.55 6.00 16.29
CA ALA A 78 -11.27 5.35 16.11
C ALA A 78 -10.20 5.88 17.07
N ALA A 79 -9.47 4.95 17.66
CA ALA A 79 -8.27 5.21 18.43
C ALA A 79 -6.99 4.87 17.65
N VAL A 80 -7.13 4.10 16.57
CA VAL A 80 -6.04 3.73 15.68
C VAL A 80 -6.44 4.08 14.25
N CYS A 81 -5.52 4.56 13.40
CA CYS A 81 -5.74 4.61 11.96
C CYS A 81 -4.63 3.87 11.22
N TYR A 82 -5.02 3.02 10.27
CA TYR A 82 -4.12 2.32 9.36
C TYR A 82 -4.11 3.04 8.03
N VAL A 83 -2.93 3.48 7.58
CA VAL A 83 -2.76 4.29 6.37
C VAL A 83 -1.55 3.86 5.54
N THR A 84 -1.62 4.08 4.24
CA THR A 84 -0.54 3.85 3.27
C THR A 84 -0.09 5.16 2.64
N PRO A 85 0.55 6.09 3.41
CA PRO A 85 0.67 7.49 3.03
C PRO A 85 1.71 7.78 1.94
N SER A 86 2.65 6.87 1.73
CA SER A 86 3.69 7.02 0.70
C SER A 86 3.17 6.71 -0.69
N HIS A 87 2.20 5.79 -0.77
CA HIS A 87 1.51 5.34 -1.97
C HIS A 87 0.22 4.64 -1.54
N GLN A 88 -0.87 5.41 -1.46
CA GLN A 88 -2.15 4.88 -1.00
C GLN A 88 -2.58 3.69 -1.87
N PHE A 89 -2.86 2.57 -1.23
CA PHE A 89 -3.31 1.38 -1.94
C PHE A 89 -4.84 1.30 -1.94
N PRO A 90 -5.47 1.18 -3.11
CA PRO A 90 -4.87 1.03 -4.44
C PRO A 90 -4.87 2.30 -5.28
N THR A 91 -5.27 3.47 -4.76
CA THR A 91 -5.51 4.69 -5.54
C THR A 91 -4.22 5.31 -6.11
N GLY A 92 -3.07 5.01 -5.53
CA GLY A 92 -1.79 5.60 -5.95
C GLY A 92 -1.56 7.02 -5.43
N VAL A 93 -2.45 7.53 -4.59
CA VAL A 93 -2.32 8.87 -3.98
C VAL A 93 -1.11 8.91 -3.04
N THR A 94 -0.28 9.92 -3.18
CA THR A 94 0.78 10.22 -2.20
C THR A 94 0.28 11.28 -1.24
N MET A 95 0.14 10.93 0.04
CA MET A 95 -0.34 11.85 1.08
C MET A 95 0.61 13.04 1.24
N PRO A 96 0.15 14.28 1.03
CA PRO A 96 0.99 15.47 1.13
C PRO A 96 1.37 15.77 2.59
N ALA A 97 2.41 16.59 2.77
CA ALA A 97 2.93 16.94 4.09
C ALA A 97 1.86 17.58 5.00
N GLY A 98 0.95 18.36 4.45
CA GLY A 98 -0.16 18.97 5.20
C GLY A 98 -1.06 17.90 5.83
N ARG A 99 -1.54 16.94 5.04
CA ARG A 99 -2.39 15.84 5.52
C ARG A 99 -1.65 14.94 6.53
N ARG A 100 -0.34 14.71 6.34
CA ARG A 100 0.50 14.01 7.34
C ARG A 100 0.54 14.75 8.67
N ALA A 101 0.68 16.07 8.64
CA ALA A 101 0.67 16.90 9.84
C ALA A 101 -0.70 16.88 10.55
N GLU A 102 -1.80 16.88 9.80
CA GLU A 102 -3.16 16.75 10.35
C GLU A 102 -3.37 15.40 11.06
N LEU A 103 -2.90 14.29 10.48
CA LEU A 103 -2.95 12.96 11.11
C LEU A 103 -2.13 12.92 12.40
N LEU A 104 -0.91 13.46 12.38
CA LEU A 104 -0.08 13.54 13.58
C LEU A 104 -0.74 14.40 14.67
N HIS A 105 -1.36 15.51 14.29
CA HIS A 105 -2.13 16.34 15.20
C HIS A 105 -3.35 15.60 15.78
N TRP A 106 -4.08 14.82 14.96
CA TRP A 106 -5.17 13.97 15.42
C TRP A 106 -4.72 12.99 16.49
N ALA A 107 -3.57 12.33 16.31
CA ALA A 107 -3.03 11.40 17.29
C ALA A 107 -2.52 12.11 18.56
N ALA A 108 -1.87 13.27 18.41
CA ALA A 108 -1.33 14.07 19.51
C ALA A 108 -2.41 14.63 20.47
N ARG A 109 -3.65 14.80 19.98
CA ARG A 109 -4.79 15.27 20.83
C ARG A 109 -5.15 14.29 21.94
N ARG A 110 -4.73 13.03 21.87
CA ARG A 110 -4.99 12.00 22.89
C ARG A 110 -3.75 11.13 23.08
N PRO A 111 -2.72 11.64 23.74
CA PRO A 111 -1.45 10.93 23.94
C PRO A 111 -1.67 9.58 24.61
N GLY A 112 -1.02 8.52 24.08
CA GLY A 112 -1.17 7.15 24.57
C GLY A 112 -2.55 6.51 24.30
N GLY A 113 -3.52 7.27 23.80
CA GLY A 113 -4.86 6.79 23.45
C GLY A 113 -5.16 6.80 21.95
N ARG A 114 -4.25 7.29 21.11
CA ARG A 114 -4.37 7.25 19.66
C ARG A 114 -3.04 6.88 19.00
N TYR A 115 -3.12 6.06 17.95
CA TYR A 115 -1.96 5.61 17.17
C TYR A 115 -2.24 5.65 15.67
N ILE A 116 -1.16 5.84 14.91
CA ILE A 116 -1.14 5.70 13.47
C ILE A 116 -0.31 4.46 13.13
N ILE A 117 -0.86 3.55 12.34
CA ILE A 117 -0.11 2.46 11.70
C ILE A 117 0.21 2.94 10.29
N GLU A 118 1.47 3.24 10.04
CA GLU A 118 1.98 3.62 8.73
C GLU A 118 2.50 2.38 8.02
N ASP A 119 1.80 1.93 6.98
CA ASP A 119 2.26 0.85 6.10
C ASP A 119 2.97 1.42 4.89
N ASP A 120 4.27 1.22 4.84
CA ASP A 120 5.17 1.66 3.78
C ASP A 120 5.68 0.44 3.00
N TYR A 121 4.91 0.02 2.00
CA TYR A 121 5.12 -1.24 1.28
C TYR A 121 5.95 -1.10 -0.01
N ASP A 122 6.06 0.11 -0.61
CA ASP A 122 6.75 0.32 -1.88
C ASP A 122 7.33 1.73 -2.10
N SER A 123 7.55 2.50 -1.05
CA SER A 123 8.06 3.89 -1.12
C SER A 123 9.45 4.01 -1.76
N GLU A 124 10.17 2.93 -1.91
CA GLU A 124 11.43 2.89 -2.67
C GLU A 124 11.23 3.20 -4.16
N PHE A 125 10.02 2.93 -4.69
CA PHE A 125 9.70 3.10 -6.11
C PHE A 125 9.01 4.42 -6.37
N ARG A 126 9.81 5.49 -6.38
CA ARG A 126 9.41 6.85 -6.79
C ARG A 126 10.18 7.22 -8.04
N PHE A 127 9.48 7.73 -9.02
CA PHE A 127 10.05 7.98 -10.34
C PHE A 127 10.25 9.47 -10.60
N ASP A 128 9.23 10.28 -10.31
CA ASP A 128 9.20 11.68 -10.75
C ASP A 128 8.92 12.66 -9.59
N THR A 129 8.90 12.19 -8.33
CA THR A 129 8.61 13.02 -7.15
C THR A 129 9.75 13.00 -6.13
N ARG A 130 9.88 14.08 -5.35
CA ARG A 130 10.82 14.12 -4.22
C ARG A 130 10.30 13.26 -3.06
N PRO A 131 11.20 12.56 -2.33
CA PRO A 131 10.80 11.82 -1.14
C PRO A 131 10.20 12.77 -0.08
N LEU A 132 9.05 12.39 0.46
CA LEU A 132 8.52 13.00 1.68
C LEU A 132 8.96 12.19 2.89
N PRO A 133 9.23 12.82 4.05
CA PRO A 133 9.48 12.09 5.29
C PRO A 133 8.27 11.23 5.65
N SER A 134 8.51 10.02 6.19
CA SER A 134 7.42 9.19 6.72
C SER A 134 6.71 9.89 7.90
N LEU A 135 5.50 9.45 8.23
CA LEU A 135 4.81 9.91 9.45
C LEU A 135 5.65 9.62 10.68
N GLN A 136 6.27 8.43 10.74
CA GLN A 136 7.19 8.06 11.82
C GLN A 136 8.41 8.99 11.87
N GLY A 137 9.01 9.31 10.73
CA GLY A 137 10.13 10.26 10.66
C GLY A 137 9.76 11.68 11.08
N MET A 138 8.51 12.11 10.82
CA MET A 138 7.98 13.40 11.28
C MET A 138 7.65 13.40 12.78
N ALA A 139 7.17 12.27 13.30
CA ALA A 139 6.77 12.12 14.70
C ALA A 139 7.96 11.88 15.65
N GLY A 140 9.07 11.35 15.13
CA GLY A 140 10.24 10.95 15.92
C GLY A 140 10.10 9.59 16.61
N ALA A 141 11.13 9.19 17.33
CA ALA A 141 11.30 7.86 17.90
C ALA A 141 10.22 7.45 18.93
N ASP A 142 9.60 8.40 19.60
CA ASP A 142 8.56 8.17 20.61
C ASP A 142 7.19 8.77 20.23
N GLY A 143 7.03 9.15 18.97
CA GLY A 143 5.75 9.62 18.44
C GLY A 143 4.70 8.51 18.37
N PRO A 144 3.42 8.86 18.14
CA PRO A 144 2.31 7.91 18.13
C PRO A 144 2.21 7.09 16.84
N VAL A 145 3.32 6.82 16.17
CA VAL A 145 3.36 6.14 14.87
C VAL A 145 4.07 4.81 14.99
N VAL A 146 3.39 3.74 14.62
CA VAL A 146 3.99 2.43 14.37
C VAL A 146 4.22 2.32 12.88
N TYR A 147 5.49 2.20 12.48
CA TYR A 147 5.86 2.07 11.07
C TYR A 147 6.02 0.60 10.70
N LEU A 148 5.40 0.19 9.62
CA LEU A 148 5.49 -1.14 9.03
C LEU A 148 6.10 -1.05 7.64
N SER A 149 6.98 -1.99 7.30
CA SER A 149 7.49 -2.12 5.94
C SER A 149 7.89 -3.56 5.62
N THR A 150 8.04 -3.85 4.33
CA THR A 150 8.30 -5.21 3.84
C THR A 150 9.36 -5.22 2.74
N CYS A 151 10.18 -6.26 2.74
CA CYS A 151 11.12 -6.52 1.63
C CYS A 151 10.48 -7.25 0.44
N SER A 152 9.18 -7.56 0.50
CA SER A 152 8.49 -8.34 -0.53
C SER A 152 8.41 -7.65 -1.89
N ARG A 153 8.33 -6.32 -1.90
CA ARG A 153 8.28 -5.51 -3.13
C ARG A 153 9.67 -5.12 -3.62
N SER A 154 10.56 -4.80 -2.67
CA SER A 154 11.91 -4.35 -2.97
C SER A 154 12.89 -5.47 -3.31
N LEU A 155 12.59 -6.73 -2.94
CA LEU A 155 13.42 -7.92 -3.26
C LEU A 155 12.61 -9.01 -3.96
N ALA A 156 11.83 -9.76 -3.19
CA ALA A 156 10.97 -10.82 -3.73
C ALA A 156 9.85 -11.16 -2.75
N PRO A 157 8.63 -11.48 -3.23
CA PRO A 157 7.52 -11.87 -2.36
C PRO A 157 7.82 -13.12 -1.48
N SER A 158 8.66 -14.02 -1.97
CA SER A 158 9.03 -15.26 -1.29
C SER A 158 9.96 -15.06 -0.10
N ILE A 159 10.65 -13.93 0.02
CA ILE A 159 11.61 -13.69 1.13
C ILE A 159 10.90 -13.57 2.48
N ARG A 160 9.63 -13.17 2.49
CA ARG A 160 8.78 -13.03 3.68
C ARG A 160 9.38 -12.24 4.85
N ILE A 161 10.29 -11.32 4.58
CA ILE A 161 10.86 -10.45 5.61
C ILE A 161 10.09 -9.13 5.61
N ALA A 162 9.51 -8.82 6.77
CA ALA A 162 8.92 -7.53 7.08
C ALA A 162 9.50 -7.02 8.41
N TYR A 163 9.38 -5.74 8.66
CA TYR A 163 9.81 -5.16 9.93
C TYR A 163 8.82 -4.08 10.39
N MET A 164 8.78 -3.91 11.69
CA MET A 164 7.96 -2.93 12.39
C MET A 164 8.86 -2.08 13.28
N VAL A 165 8.64 -0.78 13.30
CA VAL A 165 9.28 0.14 14.24
C VAL A 165 8.25 0.56 15.28
N LEU A 166 8.52 0.21 16.52
CA LEU A 166 7.66 0.54 17.65
C LEU A 166 8.11 1.84 18.32
N PRO A 167 7.17 2.72 18.73
CA PRO A 167 7.46 3.81 19.65
C PRO A 167 8.12 3.34 20.94
N GLU A 168 9.01 4.13 21.51
CA GLU A 168 9.73 3.81 22.76
C GLU A 168 8.78 3.40 23.89
N HIS A 169 7.69 4.15 24.08
CA HIS A 169 6.71 3.89 25.13
C HIS A 169 5.93 2.58 24.97
N LEU A 170 5.87 1.98 23.76
CA LEU A 170 5.24 0.66 23.54
C LEU A 170 6.19 -0.51 23.83
N LEU A 171 7.50 -0.29 23.87
CA LEU A 171 8.48 -1.38 24.05
C LEU A 171 8.31 -2.15 25.37
N PRO A 172 8.00 -1.53 26.52
CA PRO A 172 7.75 -2.29 27.75
C PRO A 172 6.57 -3.26 27.62
N ALA A 173 5.46 -2.80 27.05
CA ALA A 173 4.27 -3.63 26.80
C ALA A 173 4.56 -4.76 25.81
N TRP A 174 5.27 -4.45 24.73
CA TRP A 174 5.73 -5.43 23.75
C TRP A 174 6.59 -6.51 24.40
N ARG A 175 7.63 -6.13 25.11
CA ARG A 175 8.56 -7.06 25.79
C ARG A 175 7.84 -7.93 26.83
N LYS A 176 6.91 -7.35 27.60
CA LYS A 176 6.11 -8.10 28.57
C LYS A 176 5.25 -9.16 27.89
N LYS A 177 4.57 -8.80 26.78
CA LYS A 177 3.62 -9.68 26.08
C LYS A 177 4.32 -10.78 25.29
N TYR A 178 5.41 -10.45 24.59
CA TYR A 178 6.05 -11.34 23.60
C TYR A 178 7.41 -11.89 24.06
N ARG A 179 7.74 -11.81 25.34
CA ARG A 179 9.02 -12.26 25.89
C ARG A 179 9.40 -13.71 25.53
N LEU A 180 8.42 -14.58 25.37
CA LEU A 180 8.62 -16.00 25.10
C LEU A 180 8.42 -16.36 23.63
N TYR A 181 8.16 -15.38 22.77
CA TYR A 181 7.99 -15.63 21.34
C TYR A 181 9.35 -15.73 20.65
N SER A 182 9.51 -16.72 19.80
CA SER A 182 10.67 -16.85 18.93
C SER A 182 10.50 -16.00 17.67
N GLY A 183 11.61 -15.51 17.12
CA GLY A 183 11.61 -14.84 15.81
C GLY A 183 11.16 -15.80 14.70
N THR A 184 10.31 -15.33 13.81
CA THR A 184 9.76 -16.13 12.70
C THR A 184 10.62 -16.08 11.43
N VAL A 185 11.57 -15.14 11.34
CA VAL A 185 12.56 -15.06 10.26
C VAL A 185 13.85 -15.69 10.75
N SER A 186 14.41 -16.61 9.97
CA SER A 186 15.63 -17.30 10.36
C SER A 186 16.81 -16.33 10.52
N ARG A 187 17.72 -16.61 11.45
CA ARG A 187 18.94 -15.79 11.62
C ARG A 187 19.81 -15.79 10.37
N PHE A 188 19.79 -16.87 9.61
CA PHE A 188 20.51 -16.96 8.35
C PHE A 188 20.00 -15.94 7.33
N GLU A 189 18.68 -15.85 7.15
CA GLU A 189 18.05 -14.87 6.23
C GLU A 189 18.27 -13.45 6.71
N GLN A 190 18.12 -13.18 8.02
CA GLN A 190 18.40 -11.86 8.58
C GLN A 190 19.85 -11.42 8.36
N GLN A 191 20.83 -12.32 8.58
CA GLN A 191 22.25 -12.02 8.35
C GLN A 191 22.56 -11.84 6.87
N THR A 192 21.98 -12.65 6.00
CA THR A 192 22.13 -12.52 4.55
C THR A 192 21.62 -11.16 4.07
N LEU A 193 20.42 -10.76 4.51
CA LEU A 193 19.87 -9.45 4.19
C LEU A 193 20.72 -8.32 4.77
N ALA A 194 21.17 -8.43 6.00
CA ALA A 194 22.04 -7.44 6.63
C ALA A 194 23.33 -7.23 5.82
N ARG A 195 24.00 -8.30 5.40
CA ARG A 195 25.19 -8.21 4.53
C ARG A 195 24.85 -7.61 3.16
N PHE A 196 23.75 -8.04 2.56
CA PHE A 196 23.30 -7.50 1.27
C PHE A 196 23.09 -5.98 1.33
N ILE A 197 22.60 -5.47 2.45
CA ILE A 197 22.43 -4.04 2.71
C ILE A 197 23.79 -3.35 2.98
N THR A 198 24.57 -3.87 3.92
CA THR A 198 25.80 -3.21 4.38
C THR A 198 26.90 -3.20 3.32
N GLU A 199 26.93 -4.21 2.45
CA GLU A 199 27.86 -4.28 1.32
C GLU A 199 27.39 -3.48 0.09
N GLY A 200 26.24 -2.76 0.22
CA GLY A 200 25.71 -1.86 -0.80
C GLY A 200 25.02 -2.56 -1.98
N TYR A 201 24.84 -3.86 -1.96
CA TYR A 201 24.12 -4.60 -3.00
C TYR A 201 22.66 -4.21 -3.09
N PHE A 202 22.01 -3.99 -1.94
CA PHE A 202 20.61 -3.56 -1.89
C PHE A 202 20.39 -2.21 -2.58
N THR A 203 21.25 -1.23 -2.33
CA THR A 203 21.16 0.08 -2.96
C THR A 203 21.33 -0.01 -4.48
N ARG A 204 22.29 -0.82 -4.94
CA ARG A 204 22.50 -1.06 -6.38
C ARG A 204 21.34 -1.80 -7.03
N HIS A 205 20.76 -2.77 -6.31
CA HIS A 205 19.56 -3.49 -6.75
C HIS A 205 18.39 -2.52 -6.92
N LEU A 206 18.04 -1.73 -5.89
CA LEU A 206 16.96 -0.75 -5.97
C LEU A 206 17.15 0.27 -7.09
N ALA A 207 18.38 0.72 -7.34
CA ALA A 207 18.66 1.66 -8.43
C ALA A 207 18.33 1.04 -9.80
N ARG A 208 18.65 -0.24 -10.01
CA ARG A 208 18.32 -0.96 -11.26
C ARG A 208 16.83 -1.22 -11.38
N GLU A 209 16.18 -1.66 -10.30
CA GLU A 209 14.74 -1.91 -10.29
C GLU A 209 13.92 -0.64 -10.58
N ARG A 210 14.33 0.51 -10.04
CA ARG A 210 13.68 1.80 -10.35
C ARG A 210 13.72 2.14 -11.84
N VAL A 211 14.84 1.91 -12.50
CA VAL A 211 14.97 2.13 -13.94
C VAL A 211 14.08 1.17 -14.72
N ALA A 212 14.11 -0.12 -14.37
CA ALA A 212 13.30 -1.14 -15.03
C ALA A 212 11.79 -0.89 -14.84
N TYR A 213 11.35 -0.61 -13.61
CA TYR A 213 9.93 -0.35 -13.34
C TYR A 213 9.43 0.95 -13.96
N LYS A 214 10.28 1.99 -14.01
CA LYS A 214 9.94 3.23 -14.73
C LYS A 214 9.72 2.93 -16.23
N ALA A 215 10.60 2.18 -16.85
CA ALA A 215 10.48 1.80 -18.25
C ALA A 215 9.19 0.97 -18.51
N ARG A 216 8.86 0.01 -17.64
CA ARG A 216 7.61 -0.77 -17.73
C ARG A 216 6.37 0.08 -17.57
N ARG A 217 6.35 0.98 -16.59
CA ARG A 217 5.26 1.94 -16.41
C ARG A 217 5.04 2.77 -17.66
N ASP A 218 6.12 3.35 -18.20
CA ASP A 218 6.06 4.22 -19.38
C ASP A 218 5.58 3.44 -20.61
N ALA A 219 6.06 2.20 -20.80
CA ALA A 219 5.62 1.33 -21.87
C ALA A 219 4.14 0.94 -21.75
N LEU A 220 3.69 0.58 -20.54
CA LEU A 220 2.27 0.27 -20.28
C LEU A 220 1.38 1.48 -20.52
N ALA A 221 1.76 2.65 -20.01
CA ALA A 221 1.01 3.88 -20.21
C ALA A 221 0.92 4.25 -21.71
N ALA A 222 2.01 4.11 -22.46
CA ALA A 222 2.03 4.33 -23.89
C ALA A 222 1.13 3.36 -24.64
N ALA A 223 1.17 2.06 -24.31
CA ALA A 223 0.32 1.04 -24.92
C ALA A 223 -1.18 1.31 -24.68
N LEU A 224 -1.55 1.70 -23.46
CA LEU A 224 -2.92 2.08 -23.12
C LEU A 224 -3.37 3.32 -23.90
N ASN A 225 -2.56 4.37 -23.94
CA ASN A 225 -2.86 5.60 -24.68
C ASN A 225 -2.94 5.36 -26.21
N THR A 226 -2.27 4.34 -26.73
CA THR A 226 -2.35 3.96 -28.15
C THR A 226 -3.63 3.16 -28.45
N ALA A 227 -4.02 2.27 -27.55
CA ALA A 227 -5.19 1.41 -27.73
C ALA A 227 -6.53 2.15 -27.58
N PHE A 228 -6.59 3.15 -26.70
CA PHE A 228 -7.80 3.91 -26.41
C PHE A 228 -7.74 5.30 -27.05
N ALA A 229 -8.87 5.76 -27.58
CA ALA A 229 -8.96 7.11 -28.15
C ALA A 229 -8.83 8.19 -27.03
N PRO A 230 -8.39 9.40 -27.37
CA PRO A 230 -8.30 10.49 -26.40
C PRO A 230 -9.61 10.70 -25.62
N GLY A 231 -9.52 10.64 -24.30
CA GLY A 231 -10.67 10.81 -23.39
C GLY A 231 -11.50 9.54 -23.13
N GLU A 232 -11.22 8.39 -23.77
CA GLU A 232 -11.86 7.09 -23.44
C GLU A 232 -11.27 6.48 -22.16
N LEU A 233 -10.02 6.78 -21.85
CA LEU A 233 -9.28 6.27 -20.70
C LEU A 233 -8.48 7.40 -20.04
N THR A 234 -8.50 7.44 -18.72
CA THR A 234 -7.67 8.36 -17.93
C THR A 234 -6.76 7.55 -17.01
N LEU A 235 -5.46 7.84 -17.03
CA LEU A 235 -4.46 7.19 -16.17
C LEU A 235 -4.15 8.05 -14.94
N ALA A 236 -4.02 7.41 -13.77
CA ALA A 236 -3.63 8.04 -12.51
C ALA A 236 -2.62 7.17 -11.76
N GLY A 237 -1.92 7.72 -10.76
CA GLY A 237 -0.96 6.98 -9.95
C GLY A 237 0.39 6.71 -10.66
N LEU A 238 0.76 7.51 -11.67
CA LEU A 238 1.96 7.28 -12.48
C LEU A 238 3.29 7.64 -11.79
N HIS A 239 3.26 8.39 -10.70
CA HIS A 239 4.49 8.99 -10.14
C HIS A 239 5.21 8.13 -9.10
N THR A 240 4.50 7.19 -8.50
CA THR A 240 5.00 6.37 -7.38
C THR A 240 4.44 4.94 -7.46
N GLY A 241 5.11 4.00 -6.78
CA GLY A 241 4.65 2.64 -6.57
C GLY A 241 4.74 1.73 -7.79
N LEU A 242 4.11 0.57 -7.71
CA LEU A 242 4.15 -0.49 -8.73
C LEU A 242 2.79 -0.81 -9.36
N ASN A 243 1.81 0.06 -9.15
CA ASN A 243 0.50 0.00 -9.79
C ASN A 243 0.06 1.39 -10.26
N LEU A 244 -0.84 1.42 -11.23
CA LEU A 244 -1.52 2.62 -11.71
C LEU A 244 -3.02 2.34 -11.83
N LEU A 245 -3.81 3.39 -11.87
CA LEU A 245 -5.24 3.31 -12.17
C LEU A 245 -5.49 3.69 -13.62
N ALA A 246 -6.39 2.91 -14.25
CA ALA A 246 -6.92 3.21 -15.58
C ALA A 246 -8.45 3.33 -15.50
N LYS A 247 -8.95 4.57 -15.54
CA LYS A 247 -10.38 4.87 -15.43
C LYS A 247 -11.00 4.98 -16.81
N LEU A 248 -11.98 4.14 -17.09
CA LEU A 248 -12.77 4.17 -18.31
C LEU A 248 -13.79 5.31 -18.26
N LYS A 249 -13.98 5.97 -19.40
CA LYS A 249 -15.12 6.85 -19.64
C LYS A 249 -16.33 5.99 -20.00
N ASP A 250 -17.48 6.29 -19.40
CA ASP A 250 -18.74 5.57 -19.61
C ASP A 250 -18.52 4.04 -19.55
N PRO A 251 -18.07 3.51 -18.38
CA PRO A 251 -17.70 2.12 -18.26
C PRO A 251 -18.92 1.19 -18.34
N PRO A 252 -18.78 -0.01 -18.90
CA PRO A 252 -19.77 -1.06 -18.68
C PRO A 252 -19.76 -1.50 -17.19
N PRO A 253 -20.79 -2.23 -16.73
CA PRO A 253 -20.81 -2.75 -15.37
C PRO A 253 -19.55 -3.60 -15.05
N ASP A 254 -19.05 -3.49 -13.82
CA ASP A 254 -17.86 -4.23 -13.39
C ASP A 254 -18.00 -5.75 -13.57
N ALA A 255 -19.20 -6.29 -13.39
CA ALA A 255 -19.48 -7.72 -13.64
C ALA A 255 -19.25 -8.10 -15.13
N ALA A 256 -19.66 -7.25 -16.05
CA ALA A 256 -19.45 -7.48 -17.49
C ALA A 256 -17.96 -7.40 -17.85
N LEU A 257 -17.21 -6.45 -17.25
CA LEU A 257 -15.76 -6.37 -17.43
C LEU A 257 -15.05 -7.64 -16.96
N ARG A 258 -15.44 -8.19 -15.80
CA ARG A 258 -14.86 -9.43 -15.27
C ARG A 258 -15.14 -10.63 -16.17
N CYS A 259 -16.40 -10.82 -16.57
CA CYS A 259 -16.79 -11.91 -17.48
C CYS A 259 -16.02 -11.84 -18.81
N ALA A 260 -15.90 -10.64 -19.39
CA ALA A 260 -15.17 -10.46 -20.64
C ALA A 260 -13.65 -10.70 -20.46
N ALA A 261 -13.07 -10.28 -19.33
CA ALA A 261 -11.67 -10.53 -19.01
C ALA A 261 -11.39 -12.04 -18.82
N GLU A 262 -12.25 -12.74 -18.11
CA GLU A 262 -12.14 -14.18 -17.90
C GLU A 262 -12.23 -14.96 -19.23
N ALA A 263 -13.12 -14.57 -20.14
CA ALA A 263 -13.24 -15.14 -21.48
C ALA A 263 -11.96 -14.96 -22.30
N GLU A 264 -11.20 -13.88 -22.09
CA GLU A 264 -9.91 -13.62 -22.71
C GLU A 264 -8.72 -14.21 -21.91
N GLY A 265 -8.97 -14.97 -20.84
CA GLY A 265 -7.93 -15.55 -19.99
C GLY A 265 -7.15 -14.51 -19.18
N VAL A 266 -7.74 -13.35 -18.92
CA VAL A 266 -7.12 -12.24 -18.17
C VAL A 266 -7.69 -12.15 -16.77
N GLN A 267 -6.82 -12.14 -15.75
CA GLN A 267 -7.20 -11.80 -14.40
C GLN A 267 -7.23 -10.28 -14.26
N MET A 268 -8.40 -9.72 -13.95
CA MET A 268 -8.62 -8.29 -13.81
C MET A 268 -8.89 -7.91 -12.37
N SER A 269 -8.29 -6.80 -11.92
CA SER A 269 -8.62 -6.17 -10.63
C SER A 269 -9.25 -4.80 -10.88
N LEU A 270 -10.37 -4.55 -10.24
CA LEU A 270 -11.10 -3.29 -10.31
C LEU A 270 -10.99 -2.54 -8.98
N LEU A 271 -11.10 -1.23 -9.01
CA LEU A 271 -11.05 -0.40 -7.79
C LEU A 271 -12.17 -0.78 -6.82
N SER A 272 -13.32 -1.21 -7.33
CA SER A 272 -14.45 -1.72 -6.54
C SER A 272 -14.12 -2.97 -5.72
N ASP A 273 -13.09 -3.77 -6.08
CA ASP A 273 -12.63 -4.92 -5.28
C ASP A 273 -12.00 -4.51 -3.95
N TYR A 274 -11.60 -3.27 -3.86
CA TYR A 274 -10.91 -2.68 -2.73
C TYR A 274 -11.81 -1.77 -1.89
N ASP A 275 -13.08 -1.63 -2.29
CA ASP A 275 -14.07 -0.99 -1.44
C ASP A 275 -14.42 -1.90 -0.27
N LEU A 276 -14.07 -1.44 0.92
CA LEU A 276 -14.25 -2.21 2.16
C LEU A 276 -15.62 -1.99 2.80
N THR A 277 -16.44 -1.09 2.25
CA THR A 277 -17.82 -0.82 2.74
C THR A 277 -18.87 -1.62 1.99
N GLY A 278 -18.58 -2.03 0.76
CA GLY A 278 -19.55 -2.64 -0.14
C GLY A 278 -20.57 -1.66 -0.74
N GLU A 279 -20.38 -0.35 -0.53
CA GLU A 279 -21.35 0.69 -0.91
C GLU A 279 -21.00 1.46 -2.19
N ALA A 280 -19.84 1.21 -2.82
CA ALA A 280 -19.25 2.17 -3.75
C ALA A 280 -19.61 2.02 -5.23
N PRO A 281 -20.50 2.86 -5.75
CA PRO A 281 -20.65 3.08 -7.18
C PRO A 281 -19.56 3.98 -7.81
N SER A 282 -18.87 4.81 -7.01
CA SER A 282 -17.94 5.82 -7.54
C SER A 282 -16.65 5.27 -8.15
N ALA A 283 -16.35 4.00 -7.90
CA ALA A 283 -15.15 3.31 -8.38
C ALA A 283 -15.37 2.46 -9.64
N ALA A 284 -16.60 2.35 -10.15
CA ALA A 284 -16.95 1.51 -11.29
C ALA A 284 -16.09 1.82 -12.52
N GLY A 285 -15.68 0.77 -13.25
CA GLY A 285 -14.87 0.87 -14.47
C GLY A 285 -13.47 1.43 -14.27
N THR A 286 -12.96 1.42 -13.05
CA THR A 286 -11.57 1.80 -12.75
C THR A 286 -10.73 0.55 -12.51
N LEU A 287 -9.77 0.30 -13.39
CA LEU A 287 -8.86 -0.84 -13.30
C LEU A 287 -7.66 -0.51 -12.43
N VAL A 288 -7.23 -1.48 -11.64
CA VAL A 288 -5.97 -1.43 -10.87
C VAL A 288 -4.93 -2.27 -11.61
N LEU A 289 -3.97 -1.64 -12.23
CA LEU A 289 -2.98 -2.27 -13.09
C LEU A 289 -1.61 -2.32 -12.41
N GLY A 290 -1.21 -3.52 -11.94
CA GLY A 290 0.12 -3.75 -11.41
C GLY A 290 1.11 -4.06 -12.53
N TYR A 291 2.21 -3.32 -12.62
CA TYR A 291 3.23 -3.51 -13.66
C TYR A 291 4.55 -4.09 -13.13
N GLY A 292 4.69 -4.26 -11.83
CA GLY A 292 5.93 -4.79 -11.24
C GLY A 292 6.31 -6.19 -11.72
N SER A 293 5.33 -7.05 -12.04
CA SER A 293 5.53 -8.41 -12.54
C SER A 293 5.37 -8.57 -14.05
N LEU A 294 4.99 -7.50 -14.77
CA LEU A 294 4.86 -7.57 -16.22
C LEU A 294 6.21 -7.79 -16.89
N LYS A 295 6.26 -8.69 -17.87
CA LYS A 295 7.40 -8.81 -18.76
C LYS A 295 7.38 -7.64 -19.76
N ASP A 296 8.54 -7.15 -20.14
CA ASP A 296 8.66 -5.96 -21.01
C ASP A 296 7.92 -6.18 -22.36
N GLU A 297 7.96 -7.41 -22.89
CA GLU A 297 7.29 -7.80 -24.13
C GLU A 297 5.74 -7.79 -23.99
N ALA A 298 5.23 -8.04 -22.80
CA ALA A 298 3.79 -8.07 -22.54
C ALA A 298 3.18 -6.67 -22.43
N CYS A 299 3.96 -5.64 -22.13
CA CYS A 299 3.44 -4.28 -21.97
C CYS A 299 2.72 -3.78 -23.22
N ALA A 300 3.22 -4.09 -24.41
CA ALA A 300 2.61 -3.68 -25.66
C ALA A 300 1.23 -4.32 -25.91
N SER A 301 1.06 -5.60 -25.56
CA SER A 301 -0.19 -6.33 -25.78
C SER A 301 -1.30 -6.02 -24.78
N VAL A 302 -0.95 -5.46 -23.59
CA VAL A 302 -1.93 -5.15 -22.54
C VAL A 302 -2.97 -4.13 -23.03
N GLY A 303 -2.55 -3.11 -23.77
CA GLY A 303 -3.47 -2.09 -24.30
C GLY A 303 -4.53 -2.68 -25.23
N GLU A 304 -4.12 -3.50 -26.20
CA GLU A 304 -5.01 -4.16 -27.13
C GLU A 304 -5.94 -5.15 -26.43
N THR A 305 -5.41 -5.95 -25.51
CA THR A 305 -6.20 -6.92 -24.74
C THR A 305 -7.26 -6.22 -23.91
N LEU A 306 -6.91 -5.15 -23.20
CA LEU A 306 -7.87 -4.37 -22.42
C LEU A 306 -8.93 -3.71 -23.29
N LYS A 307 -8.56 -3.18 -24.45
CA LYS A 307 -9.52 -2.62 -25.41
C LYS A 307 -10.53 -3.69 -25.86
N LYS A 308 -10.06 -4.89 -26.20
CA LYS A 308 -10.90 -6.02 -26.58
C LYS A 308 -11.88 -6.40 -25.47
N VAL A 309 -11.39 -6.53 -24.23
CA VAL A 309 -12.21 -6.80 -23.06
C VAL A 309 -13.29 -5.73 -22.86
N CYS A 310 -12.92 -4.46 -22.94
CA CYS A 310 -13.88 -3.36 -22.78
C CYS A 310 -14.97 -3.35 -23.89
N MET A 311 -14.61 -3.66 -25.12
CA MET A 311 -15.57 -3.77 -26.23
C MET A 311 -16.55 -4.92 -26.01
N ALA A 312 -16.05 -6.12 -25.68
CA ALA A 312 -16.88 -7.29 -25.41
C ALA A 312 -17.83 -7.06 -24.21
N ALA A 313 -17.34 -6.40 -23.15
CA ALA A 313 -18.16 -6.05 -22.00
C ALA A 313 -19.29 -5.06 -22.34
N ARG A 314 -19.03 -4.08 -23.21
CA ARG A 314 -20.06 -3.13 -23.68
C ARG A 314 -21.12 -3.83 -24.52
N GLU A 315 -20.73 -4.68 -25.46
CA GLU A 315 -21.65 -5.47 -26.32
C GLU A 315 -22.58 -6.34 -25.47
N ALA A 316 -22.01 -7.06 -24.49
CA ALA A 316 -22.81 -7.88 -23.56
C ALA A 316 -23.80 -7.05 -22.73
N SER A 317 -23.46 -5.79 -22.39
CA SER A 317 -24.33 -4.92 -21.59
C SER A 317 -25.48 -4.29 -22.36
N VAL A 318 -25.41 -4.25 -23.69
CA VAL A 318 -26.48 -3.71 -24.58
C VAL A 318 -27.54 -4.77 -24.86
N THR A 319 -27.20 -6.05 -24.69
CA THR A 319 -28.04 -7.19 -25.04
C THR A 319 -28.96 -7.65 -23.89
N VAL A 320 -28.83 -7.06 -22.71
CA VAL A 320 -29.66 -7.28 -21.51
C VAL A 320 -30.56 -6.07 -21.27
#